data_04436f0ad1cb8c5636fa7fd282fe2095
#
_entry.id   04436f0ad1cb8c5636fa7fd282fe2095
#
_cell.length_a   1.000
_cell.length_b   1.000
_cell.length_c   1.000
_cell.angle_alpha   90.00
_cell.angle_beta   90.00
_cell.angle_gamma   90.00
#
_symmetry.space_group_name_H-M   'P 1'
#
loop_
_entity.id
_entity.type
_entity.pdbx_description
1 polymer ?
#
loop_
_entity_poly.entity_id
_entity_poly.type
_entity_poly.pdbx_seq_one_letter_code
_entity_poly.pdbx_strand_id
1 'polypeptide(L)'
;MHKKINCLDYLLFVGYLILFAWLVTKLNFYKNSQLNNSQLIIIFLLKVMAGIFYGWVGVYYGNMAKMVDTWSYHYLSLQEFELLKDNPKEYFTNLIYYPYAEGYLKFFSTENSYWNDLKVNFFIKILSIFNIFSLGNYYINVIFYSFVTMVGPIAMYRVMINVYPAKKLQVILATFMVPSFLYWTSGLHKEGLLFLGLALITYCLYFGFKQNHWPFKRILVLILSLILVLALRNFLVILLLPAVFSWFLATRWPKKGLVVFVVSYLIYGILFFTIRYADERFDFPAVVVSKQEAFIAHSGGSEVDVRVLEPTLESFIINAPQAISLSSLRPYPSDVRHILSLAAAVEIFMLLLLFVIFLLTNTGGANSKNFIYFCVFFAFSLLFTIGYTVNFIGAIVRYRSLAFPFLIIPMICQINWTKLLSRLTISEKK
;
A
#
# COMPACT_ATOMS: atom_id res chain seq x y z
N MET A 1 -16.18 -25.03 -0.14
CA MET A 1 -16.74 -25.81 0.98
C MET A 1 -16.34 -25.14 2.29
N HIS A 2 -17.26 -24.49 3.02
CA HIS A 2 -16.93 -23.93 4.33
C HIS A 2 -16.72 -25.10 5.31
N LYS A 3 -15.51 -25.25 5.84
CA LYS A 3 -15.24 -26.17 6.95
C LYS A 3 -16.20 -25.81 8.09
N LYS A 4 -16.97 -26.77 8.62
CA LYS A 4 -17.77 -26.52 9.82
C LYS A 4 -16.83 -26.04 10.93
N ILE A 5 -17.12 -24.85 11.48
CA ILE A 5 -16.33 -24.27 12.56
C ILE A 5 -16.50 -25.15 13.80
N ASN A 6 -15.40 -25.71 14.29
CA ASN A 6 -15.37 -26.57 15.47
C ASN A 6 -15.03 -25.76 16.73
N CYS A 7 -15.31 -26.29 17.92
CA CYS A 7 -14.96 -25.69 19.20
C CYS A 7 -13.43 -25.36 19.29
N LEU A 8 -12.59 -26.21 18.70
CA LEU A 8 -11.15 -25.98 18.61
C LEU A 8 -10.79 -24.71 17.82
N ASP A 9 -11.51 -24.41 16.73
CA ASP A 9 -11.26 -23.20 15.93
C ASP A 9 -11.50 -21.92 16.76
N TYR A 10 -12.54 -21.90 17.60
CA TYR A 10 -12.80 -20.77 18.51
C TYR A 10 -11.73 -20.63 19.58
N LEU A 11 -11.30 -21.74 20.18
CA LEU A 11 -10.26 -21.75 21.19
C LEU A 11 -8.93 -21.24 20.61
N LEU A 12 -8.55 -21.71 19.42
CA LEU A 12 -7.33 -21.25 18.72
C LEU A 12 -7.44 -19.76 18.36
N PHE A 13 -8.60 -19.31 17.85
CA PHE A 13 -8.82 -17.92 17.52
C PHE A 13 -8.63 -17.01 18.75
N VAL A 14 -9.31 -17.30 19.86
CA VAL A 14 -9.21 -16.52 21.09
C VAL A 14 -7.79 -16.60 21.66
N GLY A 15 -7.19 -17.79 21.70
CA GLY A 15 -5.84 -18.00 22.21
C GLY A 15 -4.80 -17.18 21.43
N TYR A 16 -4.81 -17.23 20.09
CA TYR A 16 -3.89 -16.43 19.28
C TYR A 16 -4.19 -14.93 19.34
N LEU A 17 -5.48 -14.53 19.44
CA LEU A 17 -5.84 -13.13 19.58
C LEU A 17 -5.24 -12.52 20.88
N ILE A 18 -5.38 -13.24 22.01
CA ILE A 18 -4.81 -12.83 23.30
C ILE A 18 -3.28 -12.83 23.23
N LEU A 19 -2.69 -13.90 22.69
CA LEU A 19 -1.24 -14.02 22.56
C LEU A 19 -0.63 -12.85 21.77
N PHE A 20 -1.18 -12.54 20.61
CA PHE A 20 -0.64 -11.46 19.77
C PHE A 20 -0.99 -10.07 20.32
N ALA A 21 -2.16 -9.87 20.95
CA ALA A 21 -2.47 -8.65 21.66
C ALA A 21 -1.49 -8.40 22.84
N TRP A 22 -1.04 -9.46 23.50
CA TRP A 22 0.01 -9.37 24.51
C TRP A 22 1.39 -9.10 23.86
N LEU A 23 1.77 -9.81 22.79
CA LEU A 23 3.05 -9.67 22.11
C LEU A 23 3.29 -8.25 21.56
N VAL A 24 2.26 -7.58 21.00
CA VAL A 24 2.42 -6.20 20.52
C VAL A 24 2.80 -5.23 21.64
N THR A 25 2.48 -5.54 22.90
CA THR A 25 2.90 -4.75 24.06
C THR A 25 4.30 -5.08 24.58
N LYS A 26 4.88 -6.20 24.16
CA LYS A 26 6.19 -6.70 24.67
C LYS A 26 7.35 -6.45 23.70
N LEU A 27 7.10 -6.50 22.41
CA LEU A 27 8.16 -6.35 21.41
C LEU A 27 8.74 -4.92 21.40
N ASN A 28 10.06 -4.81 21.43
CA ASN A 28 10.77 -3.54 21.51
C ASN A 28 10.43 -2.58 20.37
N PHE A 29 10.16 -3.10 19.16
CA PHE A 29 9.79 -2.27 18.02
C PHE A 29 8.50 -1.48 18.27
N TYR A 30 7.50 -2.11 18.89
CA TYR A 30 6.22 -1.48 19.25
C TYR A 30 6.35 -0.57 20.47
N LYS A 31 7.05 -1.03 21.54
CA LYS A 31 7.31 -0.22 22.73
C LYS A 31 7.97 1.13 22.42
N ASN A 32 8.93 1.11 21.50
CA ASN A 32 9.67 2.31 21.10
C ASN A 32 8.88 3.20 20.12
N SER A 33 7.58 2.95 19.90
CA SER A 33 6.72 3.77 19.04
C SER A 33 6.15 5.01 19.72
N GLN A 34 6.29 5.17 21.05
CA GLN A 34 5.63 6.21 21.87
C GLN A 34 4.10 6.03 21.99
N LEU A 35 3.56 4.90 21.54
CA LEU A 35 2.19 4.48 21.80
C LEU A 35 2.13 3.74 23.15
N ASN A 36 1.07 3.95 23.91
CA ASN A 36 0.87 3.18 25.12
C ASN A 36 0.30 1.78 24.80
N ASN A 37 0.33 0.88 25.80
CA ASN A 37 -0.11 -0.50 25.61
C ASN A 37 -1.56 -0.61 25.14
N SER A 38 -2.46 0.22 25.68
CA SER A 38 -3.88 0.23 25.26
C SER A 38 -4.03 0.67 23.81
N GLN A 39 -3.29 1.71 23.37
CA GLN A 39 -3.29 2.15 21.98
C GLN A 39 -2.79 1.04 21.04
N LEU A 40 -1.72 0.34 21.39
CA LEU A 40 -1.18 -0.78 20.59
C LEU A 40 -2.20 -1.91 20.46
N ILE A 41 -2.86 -2.29 21.57
CA ILE A 41 -3.90 -3.33 21.58
C ILE A 41 -5.09 -2.90 20.71
N ILE A 42 -5.59 -1.67 20.89
CA ILE A 42 -6.73 -1.15 20.11
C ILE A 42 -6.42 -1.15 18.62
N ILE A 43 -5.24 -0.65 18.22
CA ILE A 43 -4.83 -0.63 16.82
C ILE A 43 -4.73 -2.06 16.25
N PHE A 44 -4.17 -3.00 17.02
CA PHE A 44 -4.10 -4.40 16.61
C PHE A 44 -5.49 -5.01 16.43
N LEU A 45 -6.39 -4.83 17.40
CA LEU A 45 -7.76 -5.33 17.34
C LEU A 45 -8.55 -4.71 16.18
N LEU A 46 -8.42 -3.40 15.93
CA LEU A 46 -9.03 -2.74 14.79
C LEU A 46 -8.55 -3.34 13.46
N LYS A 47 -7.26 -3.65 13.37
CA LYS A 47 -6.69 -4.28 12.19
C LYS A 47 -7.22 -5.71 12.00
N VAL A 48 -7.33 -6.49 13.06
CA VAL A 48 -7.94 -7.84 13.03
C VAL A 48 -9.41 -7.76 12.63
N MET A 49 -10.17 -6.85 13.22
CA MET A 49 -11.59 -6.64 12.89
C MET A 49 -11.78 -6.24 11.43
N ALA A 50 -10.96 -5.33 10.90
CA ALA A 50 -11.00 -4.94 9.50
C ALA A 50 -10.66 -6.12 8.57
N GLY A 51 -9.70 -6.97 8.94
CA GLY A 51 -9.36 -8.17 8.17
C GLY A 51 -10.46 -9.24 8.20
N ILE A 52 -11.13 -9.43 9.33
CA ILE A 52 -12.33 -10.30 9.45
C ILE A 52 -13.45 -9.76 8.56
N PHE A 53 -13.72 -8.45 8.65
CA PHE A 53 -14.74 -7.78 7.83
C PHE A 53 -14.42 -7.92 6.33
N TYR A 54 -13.15 -7.79 5.93
CA TYR A 54 -12.71 -8.02 4.55
C TYR A 54 -13.03 -9.44 4.06
N GLY A 55 -12.72 -10.46 4.88
CA GLY A 55 -13.05 -11.85 4.59
C GLY A 55 -14.56 -12.11 4.50
N TRP A 56 -15.31 -11.53 5.44
CA TRP A 56 -16.77 -11.59 5.47
C TRP A 56 -17.39 -10.97 4.21
N VAL A 57 -16.94 -9.77 3.82
CA VAL A 57 -17.37 -9.13 2.57
C VAL A 57 -17.07 -10.03 1.35
N GLY A 58 -15.90 -10.68 1.31
CA GLY A 58 -15.55 -11.62 0.23
C GLY A 58 -16.52 -12.79 0.11
N VAL A 59 -17.10 -13.25 1.22
CA VAL A 59 -18.11 -14.34 1.22
C VAL A 59 -19.50 -13.84 0.83
N TYR A 60 -20.00 -12.81 1.51
CA TYR A 60 -21.41 -12.41 1.38
C TYR A 60 -21.67 -11.46 0.22
N TYR A 61 -20.66 -10.68 -0.21
CA TYR A 61 -20.75 -9.75 -1.32
C TYR A 61 -19.87 -10.15 -2.52
N GLY A 62 -19.16 -11.30 -2.46
CA GLY A 62 -18.20 -11.72 -3.47
C GLY A 62 -18.80 -11.80 -4.87
N ASN A 63 -20.00 -12.34 -5.01
CA ASN A 63 -20.70 -12.41 -6.30
C ASN A 63 -21.18 -11.04 -6.80
N MET A 64 -21.62 -10.16 -5.91
CA MET A 64 -22.07 -8.80 -6.24
C MET A 64 -20.90 -7.82 -6.45
N ALA A 65 -19.89 -7.89 -5.57
CA ALA A 65 -18.73 -7.00 -5.58
C ALA A 65 -17.50 -7.59 -6.29
N LYS A 66 -17.57 -8.83 -6.79
CA LYS A 66 -16.46 -9.60 -7.42
C LYS A 66 -15.18 -9.62 -6.56
N MET A 67 -15.31 -9.65 -5.24
CA MET A 67 -14.18 -9.61 -4.29
C MET A 67 -13.69 -11.02 -3.94
N VAL A 68 -13.31 -11.80 -4.95
CA VAL A 68 -12.95 -13.22 -4.76
C VAL A 68 -11.49 -13.41 -4.37
N ASP A 69 -10.63 -12.40 -4.58
CA ASP A 69 -9.16 -12.53 -4.46
C ASP A 69 -8.71 -13.14 -3.11
N THR A 70 -9.23 -12.65 -1.98
CA THR A 70 -8.77 -13.06 -0.64
C THR A 70 -9.03 -14.54 -0.35
N TRP A 71 -10.20 -15.06 -0.78
CA TRP A 71 -10.55 -16.46 -0.61
C TRP A 71 -9.81 -17.35 -1.60
N SER A 72 -9.61 -16.88 -2.84
CA SER A 72 -8.77 -17.57 -3.83
C SER A 72 -7.36 -17.78 -3.29
N TYR A 73 -6.71 -16.73 -2.78
CA TYR A 73 -5.39 -16.87 -2.16
C TYR A 73 -5.38 -17.80 -0.96
N HIS A 74 -6.44 -17.77 -0.15
CA HIS A 74 -6.55 -18.70 0.98
C HIS A 74 -6.66 -20.15 0.51
N TYR A 75 -7.52 -20.45 -0.46
CA TYR A 75 -7.67 -21.83 -0.98
C TYR A 75 -6.38 -22.33 -1.66
N LEU A 76 -5.72 -21.51 -2.44
CA LEU A 76 -4.42 -21.85 -3.01
C LEU A 76 -3.36 -22.08 -1.92
N SER A 77 -3.40 -21.31 -0.84
CA SER A 77 -2.48 -21.51 0.30
C SER A 77 -2.76 -22.82 1.07
N LEU A 78 -3.99 -23.31 1.06
CA LEU A 78 -4.30 -24.64 1.61
C LEU A 78 -3.72 -25.77 0.75
N GLN A 79 -3.77 -25.63 -0.58
CA GLN A 79 -3.14 -26.60 -1.49
C GLN A 79 -1.63 -26.65 -1.26
N GLU A 80 -0.98 -25.49 -1.10
CA GLU A 80 0.45 -25.41 -0.75
C GLU A 80 0.75 -25.98 0.64
N PHE A 81 -0.16 -25.85 1.58
CA PHE A 81 -0.02 -26.46 2.91
C PHE A 81 -0.11 -27.98 2.86
N GLU A 82 -1.01 -28.55 2.04
CA GLU A 82 -1.04 -30.00 1.81
C GLU A 82 0.25 -30.46 1.08
N LEU A 83 0.70 -29.72 0.05
CA LEU A 83 1.97 -30.01 -0.62
C LEU A 83 3.16 -30.03 0.35
N LEU A 84 3.18 -29.13 1.35
CA LEU A 84 4.22 -29.13 2.38
C LEU A 84 4.24 -30.44 3.20
N LYS A 85 3.07 -31.05 3.44
CA LYS A 85 2.96 -32.31 4.17
C LYS A 85 3.37 -33.50 3.31
N ASP A 86 2.91 -33.52 2.05
CA ASP A 86 3.04 -34.66 1.16
C ASP A 86 4.40 -34.68 0.44
N ASN A 87 4.89 -33.52 -0.01
CA ASN A 87 6.16 -33.38 -0.73
C ASN A 87 6.91 -32.08 -0.35
N PRO A 88 7.58 -32.05 0.81
CA PRO A 88 8.30 -30.85 1.27
C PRO A 88 9.35 -30.34 0.27
N LYS A 89 10.01 -31.24 -0.47
CA LYS A 89 11.02 -30.87 -1.47
C LYS A 89 10.39 -30.01 -2.57
N GLU A 90 9.28 -30.45 -3.13
CA GLU A 90 8.56 -29.71 -4.17
C GLU A 90 8.03 -28.37 -3.62
N TYR A 91 7.49 -28.38 -2.40
CA TYR A 91 7.05 -27.16 -1.73
C TYR A 91 8.12 -26.06 -1.69
N PHE A 92 9.39 -26.40 -1.40
CA PHE A 92 10.47 -25.42 -1.36
C PHE A 92 11.04 -25.06 -2.73
N THR A 93 10.93 -25.96 -3.71
CA THR A 93 11.54 -25.74 -5.04
C THR A 93 10.59 -25.10 -6.04
N ASN A 94 9.25 -25.29 -5.93
CA ASN A 94 8.28 -24.78 -6.88
C ASN A 94 8.17 -23.23 -6.92
N LEU A 95 8.70 -22.53 -5.91
CA LEU A 95 8.80 -21.07 -5.93
C LEU A 95 9.83 -20.57 -6.96
N ILE A 96 10.89 -21.35 -7.19
CA ILE A 96 12.05 -20.99 -8.02
C ILE A 96 11.91 -21.61 -9.41
N TYR A 97 11.36 -22.82 -9.48
CA TYR A 97 11.22 -23.61 -10.69
C TYR A 97 9.79 -23.50 -11.21
N TYR A 98 9.61 -22.81 -12.34
CA TYR A 98 8.29 -22.69 -12.96
C TYR A 98 8.22 -23.42 -14.32
N PRO A 99 7.05 -24.04 -14.66
CA PRO A 99 6.93 -25.05 -15.72
C PRO A 99 6.65 -24.49 -17.11
N TYR A 100 6.91 -23.23 -17.42
CA TYR A 100 6.80 -22.78 -18.81
C TYR A 100 7.90 -23.40 -19.65
N ALA A 101 7.49 -24.33 -20.53
CA ALA A 101 8.42 -25.04 -21.42
C ALA A 101 9.24 -24.11 -22.35
N GLU A 102 8.77 -22.90 -22.56
CA GLU A 102 9.38 -21.88 -23.44
C GLU A 102 10.19 -20.80 -22.71
N GLY A 103 10.28 -20.86 -21.37
CA GLY A 103 11.00 -19.88 -20.55
C GLY A 103 10.33 -18.52 -20.43
N TYR A 104 10.97 -17.60 -19.68
CA TYR A 104 10.50 -16.23 -19.49
C TYR A 104 11.04 -15.31 -20.56
N LEU A 105 10.17 -14.83 -21.45
CA LEU A 105 10.58 -14.11 -22.66
C LEU A 105 11.08 -12.67 -22.40
N LYS A 106 10.54 -11.94 -21.37
CA LYS A 106 10.92 -10.55 -21.08
C LYS A 106 10.81 -10.22 -19.59
N PHE A 107 11.75 -9.44 -19.06
CA PHE A 107 11.79 -9.04 -17.66
C PHE A 107 10.54 -8.25 -17.20
N PHE A 108 10.00 -7.39 -18.05
CA PHE A 108 8.79 -6.60 -17.80
C PHE A 108 7.57 -7.05 -18.60
N SER A 109 7.58 -8.27 -19.14
CA SER A 109 6.44 -8.79 -19.90
C SER A 109 5.17 -8.86 -19.04
N THR A 110 4.01 -8.65 -19.68
CA THR A 110 2.69 -8.83 -19.05
C THR A 110 2.25 -10.27 -19.06
N GLU A 111 2.74 -11.05 -20.03
CA GLU A 111 2.42 -12.47 -20.23
C GLU A 111 3.65 -13.34 -19.99
N ASN A 112 3.45 -14.55 -19.50
CA ASN A 112 4.48 -15.57 -19.26
C ASN A 112 5.77 -15.01 -18.60
N SER A 113 5.58 -14.15 -17.60
CA SER A 113 6.69 -13.54 -16.87
C SER A 113 6.84 -14.20 -15.50
N TYR A 114 8.05 -14.59 -15.15
CA TYR A 114 8.41 -15.07 -13.81
C TYR A 114 7.84 -14.16 -12.71
N TRP A 115 7.86 -12.83 -12.91
CA TRP A 115 7.37 -11.86 -11.93
C TRP A 115 5.85 -11.90 -11.76
N ASN A 116 5.09 -12.26 -12.78
CA ASN A 116 3.65 -12.40 -12.66
C ASN A 116 3.27 -13.57 -11.77
N ASP A 117 3.99 -14.68 -11.88
CA ASP A 117 3.76 -15.86 -11.09
C ASP A 117 4.34 -15.72 -9.68
N LEU A 118 5.55 -15.19 -9.58
CA LEU A 118 6.21 -14.95 -8.29
C LEU A 118 5.34 -14.12 -7.34
N LYS A 119 4.70 -13.05 -7.83
CA LYS A 119 3.84 -12.18 -6.99
C LYS A 119 2.65 -12.91 -6.38
N VAL A 120 2.15 -13.96 -7.04
CA VAL A 120 1.04 -14.81 -6.53
C VAL A 120 1.61 -15.90 -5.64
N ASN A 121 2.56 -16.68 -6.16
CA ASN A 121 3.13 -17.84 -5.46
C ASN A 121 3.83 -17.46 -4.17
N PHE A 122 4.58 -16.35 -4.16
CA PHE A 122 5.25 -15.86 -2.96
C PHE A 122 4.26 -15.50 -1.85
N PHE A 123 3.15 -14.83 -2.20
CA PHE A 123 2.11 -14.48 -1.25
C PHE A 123 1.40 -15.73 -0.70
N ILE A 124 1.06 -16.68 -1.57
CA ILE A 124 0.43 -17.96 -1.22
C ILE A 124 1.34 -18.78 -0.28
N LYS A 125 2.64 -18.80 -0.53
CA LYS A 125 3.62 -19.44 0.36
C LYS A 125 3.62 -18.83 1.76
N ILE A 126 3.58 -17.51 1.89
CA ILE A 126 3.49 -16.86 3.21
C ILE A 126 2.20 -17.28 3.92
N LEU A 127 1.06 -17.32 3.23
CA LEU A 127 -0.19 -17.76 3.83
C LEU A 127 -0.18 -19.25 4.20
N SER A 128 0.49 -20.10 3.41
CA SER A 128 0.60 -21.52 3.71
C SER A 128 1.37 -21.80 5.00
N ILE A 129 2.37 -20.97 5.34
CA ILE A 129 3.06 -21.03 6.64
C ILE A 129 2.07 -20.71 7.78
N PHE A 130 1.17 -19.75 7.62
CA PHE A 130 0.17 -19.48 8.64
C PHE A 130 -0.81 -20.64 8.83
N ASN A 131 -1.10 -21.41 7.76
CA ASN A 131 -1.95 -22.60 7.83
C ASN A 131 -1.40 -23.69 8.74
N ILE A 132 -0.08 -23.76 8.97
CA ILE A 132 0.54 -24.68 9.93
C ILE A 132 -0.04 -24.47 11.35
N PHE A 133 -0.23 -23.20 11.73
CA PHE A 133 -0.67 -22.80 13.07
C PHE A 133 -2.20 -22.63 13.16
N SER A 134 -2.83 -22.25 12.08
CA SER A 134 -4.28 -21.98 12.01
C SER A 134 -5.09 -23.22 11.65
N LEU A 135 -4.44 -24.34 11.32
CA LEU A 135 -5.08 -25.56 10.81
C LEU A 135 -5.98 -25.26 9.59
N GLY A 136 -5.57 -24.28 8.78
CA GLY A 136 -6.29 -23.86 7.58
C GLY A 136 -7.53 -23.00 7.84
N ASN A 137 -7.65 -22.37 9.00
CA ASN A 137 -8.75 -21.45 9.29
C ASN A 137 -8.43 -20.04 8.80
N TYR A 138 -9.27 -19.49 7.90
CA TYR A 138 -9.11 -18.15 7.32
C TYR A 138 -9.01 -17.05 8.37
N TYR A 139 -9.92 -17.04 9.35
CA TYR A 139 -10.00 -15.96 10.35
C TYR A 139 -8.85 -16.00 11.37
N ILE A 140 -8.30 -17.19 11.63
CA ILE A 140 -7.08 -17.32 12.42
C ILE A 140 -5.88 -16.80 11.60
N ASN A 141 -5.81 -17.08 10.30
CA ASN A 141 -4.79 -16.51 9.43
C ASN A 141 -4.83 -14.97 9.41
N VAL A 142 -6.02 -14.37 9.51
CA VAL A 142 -6.16 -12.90 9.65
C VAL A 142 -5.45 -12.36 10.89
N ILE A 143 -5.46 -13.09 12.01
CA ILE A 143 -4.74 -12.67 13.23
C ILE A 143 -3.23 -12.64 12.98
N PHE A 144 -2.67 -13.74 12.43
CA PHE A 144 -1.25 -13.81 12.08
C PHE A 144 -0.85 -12.73 11.09
N TYR A 145 -1.64 -12.56 10.03
CA TYR A 145 -1.41 -11.57 9.00
C TYR A 145 -1.45 -10.15 9.56
N SER A 146 -2.44 -9.84 10.40
CA SER A 146 -2.58 -8.55 11.07
C SER A 146 -1.39 -8.24 11.96
N PHE A 147 -0.88 -9.23 12.72
CA PHE A 147 0.28 -9.07 13.57
C PHE A 147 1.55 -8.74 12.76
N VAL A 148 1.82 -9.50 11.69
CA VAL A 148 2.98 -9.28 10.83
C VAL A 148 2.89 -7.92 10.11
N THR A 149 1.75 -7.63 9.49
CA THR A 149 1.59 -6.43 8.67
C THR A 149 1.41 -5.15 9.49
N MET A 150 1.07 -5.22 10.78
CA MET A 150 0.99 -4.05 11.68
C MET A 150 2.35 -3.34 11.84
N VAL A 151 3.45 -4.05 11.65
CA VAL A 151 4.80 -3.43 11.67
C VAL A 151 4.91 -2.28 10.69
N GLY A 152 4.26 -2.36 9.52
CA GLY A 152 4.27 -1.30 8.49
C GLY A 152 3.67 0.02 8.98
N PRO A 153 2.38 0.07 9.37
CA PRO A 153 1.78 1.28 9.93
C PRO A 153 2.54 1.84 11.15
N ILE A 154 3.07 0.97 12.02
CA ILE A 154 3.89 1.41 13.17
C ILE A 154 5.23 2.01 12.69
N ALA A 155 5.88 1.46 11.67
CA ALA A 155 7.08 2.04 11.08
C ALA A 155 6.81 3.43 10.51
N MET A 156 5.72 3.59 9.75
CA MET A 156 5.30 4.88 9.21
C MET A 156 4.95 5.87 10.34
N TYR A 157 4.19 5.44 11.35
CA TYR A 157 3.88 6.25 12.51
C TYR A 157 5.14 6.76 13.22
N ARG A 158 6.15 5.90 13.44
CA ARG A 158 7.43 6.27 14.07
C ARG A 158 8.19 7.31 13.27
N VAL A 159 8.15 7.27 11.95
CA VAL A 159 8.72 8.30 11.08
C VAL A 159 7.93 9.59 11.24
N MET A 160 6.61 9.52 11.09
CA MET A 160 5.74 10.69 11.06
C MET A 160 5.65 11.42 12.40
N ILE A 161 5.67 10.71 13.54
CA ILE A 161 5.74 11.37 14.85
C ILE A 161 7.07 12.07 15.08
N ASN A 162 8.14 11.61 14.44
CA ASN A 162 9.42 12.27 14.47
C ASN A 162 9.46 13.55 13.58
N VAL A 163 8.68 13.56 12.50
CA VAL A 163 8.47 14.72 11.62
C VAL A 163 7.52 15.74 12.28
N TYR A 164 6.49 15.27 13.00
CA TYR A 164 5.46 16.08 13.62
C TYR A 164 5.30 15.78 15.13
N PRO A 165 6.30 16.04 15.98
CA PRO A 165 6.29 15.60 17.39
C PRO A 165 5.14 16.20 18.23
N ALA A 166 4.69 17.41 17.89
CA ALA A 166 3.58 18.09 18.59
C ALA A 166 2.19 17.67 18.10
N LYS A 167 2.08 16.74 17.13
CA LYS A 167 0.82 16.38 16.46
C LYS A 167 0.47 14.89 16.63
N LYS A 168 0.68 14.34 17.86
CA LYS A 168 0.55 12.90 18.12
C LYS A 168 -0.83 12.35 17.74
N LEU A 169 -1.92 13.03 18.10
CA LEU A 169 -3.27 12.58 17.78
C LEU A 169 -3.52 12.55 16.28
N GLN A 170 -3.13 13.61 15.57
CA GLN A 170 -3.28 13.71 14.12
C GLN A 170 -2.51 12.61 13.41
N VAL A 171 -1.27 12.33 13.84
CA VAL A 171 -0.47 11.24 13.28
C VAL A 171 -1.12 9.88 13.54
N ILE A 172 -1.67 9.62 14.74
CA ILE A 172 -2.39 8.38 15.05
C ILE A 172 -3.59 8.23 14.11
N LEU A 173 -4.47 9.23 14.07
CA LEU A 173 -5.69 9.17 13.26
C LEU A 173 -5.37 8.97 11.78
N ALA A 174 -4.44 9.75 11.23
CA ALA A 174 -4.08 9.69 9.83
C ALA A 174 -3.33 8.40 9.43
N THR A 175 -2.63 7.76 10.38
CA THR A 175 -1.89 6.50 10.09
C THR A 175 -2.78 5.27 10.21
N PHE A 176 -3.70 5.23 11.18
CA PHE A 176 -4.39 3.99 11.53
C PHE A 176 -5.90 3.99 11.23
N MET A 177 -6.52 5.17 11.01
CA MET A 177 -7.98 5.29 10.93
C MET A 177 -8.52 5.60 9.53
N VAL A 178 -7.66 5.69 8.49
CA VAL A 178 -8.12 5.88 7.11
C VAL A 178 -8.81 4.58 6.66
N PRO A 179 -10.14 4.60 6.35
CA PRO A 179 -10.91 3.38 6.19
C PRO A 179 -10.44 2.46 5.07
N SER A 180 -10.19 3.01 3.87
CA SER A 180 -9.71 2.19 2.74
C SER A 180 -8.32 1.62 3.01
N PHE A 181 -7.42 2.39 3.62
CA PHE A 181 -6.10 1.90 3.99
C PHE A 181 -6.19 0.76 5.01
N LEU A 182 -6.97 0.95 6.08
CA LEU A 182 -7.19 -0.07 7.10
C LEU A 182 -7.81 -1.34 6.51
N TYR A 183 -8.84 -1.20 5.67
CA TYR A 183 -9.55 -2.30 5.02
C TYR A 183 -8.63 -3.13 4.11
N TRP A 184 -7.96 -2.48 3.14
CA TRP A 184 -7.13 -3.18 2.15
C TRP A 184 -5.84 -3.76 2.72
N THR A 185 -5.26 -3.16 3.76
CA THR A 185 -4.02 -3.67 4.37
C THR A 185 -4.24 -4.69 5.48
N SER A 186 -5.49 -4.96 5.86
CA SER A 186 -5.81 -5.89 6.95
C SER A 186 -6.35 -7.24 6.48
N GLY A 187 -7.02 -7.30 5.32
CA GLY A 187 -7.46 -8.56 4.71
C GLY A 187 -6.29 -9.40 4.22
N LEU A 188 -6.53 -10.70 4.02
CA LEU A 188 -5.52 -11.61 3.42
C LEU A 188 -5.30 -11.23 1.95
N HIS A 189 -4.55 -10.15 1.75
CA HIS A 189 -4.26 -9.57 0.46
C HIS A 189 -2.85 -8.96 0.43
N LYS A 190 -2.25 -8.84 -0.75
CA LYS A 190 -0.85 -8.37 -0.92
C LYS A 190 -0.58 -6.98 -0.36
N GLU A 191 -1.58 -6.11 -0.30
CA GLU A 191 -1.45 -4.70 0.10
C GLU A 191 -0.88 -4.52 1.51
N GLY A 192 -1.22 -5.39 2.45
CA GLY A 192 -0.66 -5.33 3.81
C GLY A 192 0.84 -5.57 3.83
N LEU A 193 1.32 -6.58 3.09
CA LEU A 193 2.77 -6.86 2.96
C LEU A 193 3.50 -5.81 2.10
N LEU A 194 2.85 -5.30 1.06
CA LEU A 194 3.40 -4.21 0.25
C LEU A 194 3.62 -2.96 1.09
N PHE A 195 2.60 -2.58 1.89
CA PHE A 195 2.75 -1.44 2.78
C PHE A 195 3.78 -1.68 3.89
N LEU A 196 3.86 -2.90 4.42
CA LEU A 196 4.93 -3.29 5.35
C LEU A 196 6.31 -3.01 4.74
N GLY A 197 6.55 -3.48 3.51
CA GLY A 197 7.81 -3.25 2.81
C GLY A 197 8.09 -1.76 2.56
N LEU A 198 7.14 -1.02 1.98
CA LEU A 198 7.27 0.41 1.71
C LEU A 198 7.54 1.24 2.98
N ALA A 199 6.83 0.93 4.06
CA ALA A 199 6.99 1.63 5.33
C ALA A 199 8.33 1.33 6.00
N LEU A 200 8.81 0.08 5.93
CA LEU A 200 10.14 -0.29 6.44
C LEU A 200 11.28 0.32 5.61
N ILE A 201 11.15 0.37 4.28
CA ILE A 201 12.09 1.09 3.41
C ILE A 201 12.14 2.56 3.84
N THR A 202 10.99 3.21 3.94
CA THR A 202 10.86 4.60 4.36
C THR A 202 11.47 4.83 5.75
N TYR A 203 11.21 3.93 6.70
CA TYR A 203 11.75 3.98 8.05
C TYR A 203 13.29 3.87 8.06
N CYS A 204 13.84 2.89 7.34
CA CYS A 204 15.28 2.68 7.28
C CYS A 204 16.00 3.87 6.64
N LEU A 205 15.46 4.40 5.53
CA LEU A 205 16.01 5.55 4.82
C LEU A 205 15.91 6.82 5.67
N TYR A 206 14.74 7.10 6.28
CA TYR A 206 14.54 8.28 7.10
C TYR A 206 15.52 8.37 8.27
N PHE A 207 15.60 7.30 9.08
CA PHE A 207 16.52 7.28 10.20
C PHE A 207 17.99 7.11 9.77
N GLY A 208 18.25 6.47 8.63
CA GLY A 208 19.59 6.39 8.03
C GLY A 208 20.11 7.76 7.64
N PHE A 209 19.35 8.54 6.90
CA PHE A 209 19.72 9.89 6.47
C PHE A 209 19.77 10.87 7.65
N LYS A 210 18.79 10.80 8.57
CA LYS A 210 18.74 11.70 9.73
C LYS A 210 19.91 11.53 10.70
N GLN A 211 20.28 10.25 10.97
CA GLN A 211 21.33 9.92 11.93
C GLN A 211 22.71 9.80 11.29
N ASN A 212 22.79 9.80 9.96
CA ASN A 212 23.99 9.46 9.18
C ASN A 212 24.65 8.16 9.68
N HIS A 213 23.83 7.17 10.08
CA HIS A 213 24.27 5.91 10.66
C HIS A 213 23.53 4.74 10.05
N TRP A 214 24.29 3.76 9.50
CA TRP A 214 23.79 2.63 8.74
C TRP A 214 24.26 1.30 9.37
N PRO A 215 23.72 0.89 10.53
CA PRO A 215 24.08 -0.37 11.15
C PRO A 215 23.60 -1.53 10.27
N PHE A 216 24.31 -2.66 10.33
CA PHE A 216 24.02 -3.87 9.54
C PHE A 216 22.54 -4.28 9.58
N LYS A 217 21.92 -4.26 10.77
CA LYS A 217 20.48 -4.58 10.93
C LYS A 217 19.57 -3.68 10.09
N ARG A 218 19.88 -2.38 9.97
CA ARG A 218 19.10 -1.43 9.16
C ARG A 218 19.23 -1.73 7.68
N ILE A 219 20.46 -2.01 7.23
CA ILE A 219 20.75 -2.39 5.84
C ILE A 219 20.04 -3.70 5.49
N LEU A 220 20.12 -4.70 6.35
CA LEU A 220 19.45 -5.98 6.16
C LEU A 220 17.93 -5.82 6.06
N VAL A 221 17.30 -5.07 6.96
CA VAL A 221 15.85 -4.78 6.91
C VAL A 221 15.49 -4.03 5.63
N LEU A 222 16.31 -3.07 5.19
CA LEU A 222 16.10 -2.34 3.94
C LEU A 222 16.13 -3.28 2.72
N ILE A 223 17.14 -4.16 2.64
CA ILE A 223 17.28 -5.13 1.53
C ILE A 223 16.10 -6.11 1.52
N LEU A 224 15.77 -6.70 2.67
CA LEU A 224 14.64 -7.64 2.77
C LEU A 224 13.30 -6.97 2.40
N SER A 225 13.11 -5.71 2.79
CA SER A 225 11.91 -4.95 2.44
C SER A 225 11.85 -4.61 0.95
N LEU A 226 12.99 -4.30 0.31
CA LEU A 226 13.07 -4.12 -1.15
C LEU A 226 12.75 -5.42 -1.88
N ILE A 227 13.30 -6.56 -1.44
CA ILE A 227 12.99 -7.88 -2.00
C ILE A 227 11.50 -8.19 -1.85
N LEU A 228 10.91 -7.93 -0.68
CA LEU A 228 9.48 -8.14 -0.43
C LEU A 228 8.61 -7.32 -1.41
N VAL A 229 8.89 -6.02 -1.58
CA VAL A 229 8.13 -5.16 -2.50
C VAL A 229 8.35 -5.60 -3.95
N LEU A 230 9.58 -5.93 -4.33
CA LEU A 230 9.92 -6.42 -5.67
C LEU A 230 9.18 -7.72 -5.99
N ALA A 231 9.19 -8.69 -5.07
CA ALA A 231 8.53 -9.99 -5.26
C ALA A 231 7.00 -9.87 -5.39
N LEU A 232 6.37 -8.95 -4.65
CA LEU A 232 4.92 -8.78 -4.67
C LEU A 232 4.44 -7.83 -5.77
N ARG A 233 5.22 -6.76 -6.07
CA ARG A 233 4.83 -5.73 -7.04
C ARG A 233 6.04 -4.92 -7.50
N ASN A 234 6.74 -5.42 -8.52
CA ASN A 234 8.00 -4.89 -9.01
C ASN A 234 7.97 -3.41 -9.41
N PHE A 235 6.87 -2.93 -10.04
CA PHE A 235 6.78 -1.54 -10.48
C PHE A 235 6.84 -0.52 -9.33
N LEU A 236 6.44 -0.90 -8.09
CA LEU A 236 6.56 -0.01 -6.93
C LEU A 236 8.02 0.33 -6.60
N VAL A 237 8.95 -0.61 -6.83
CA VAL A 237 10.38 -0.34 -6.65
C VAL A 237 10.85 0.65 -7.71
N ILE A 238 10.39 0.49 -8.97
CA ILE A 238 10.72 1.42 -10.06
C ILE A 238 10.24 2.84 -9.73
N LEU A 239 9.01 2.99 -9.20
CA LEU A 239 8.48 4.29 -8.79
C LEU A 239 9.17 4.88 -7.55
N LEU A 240 9.66 4.02 -6.66
CA LEU A 240 10.35 4.43 -5.44
C LEU A 240 11.75 4.99 -5.72
N LEU A 241 12.47 4.42 -6.71
CA LEU A 241 13.86 4.81 -7.02
C LEU A 241 14.02 6.30 -7.31
N PRO A 242 13.23 6.95 -8.22
CA PRO A 242 13.33 8.38 -8.46
C PRO A 242 13.14 9.22 -7.19
N ALA A 243 12.13 8.87 -6.38
CA ALA A 243 11.81 9.61 -5.16
C ALA A 243 12.92 9.49 -4.12
N VAL A 244 13.48 8.29 -3.91
CA VAL A 244 14.58 8.04 -2.97
C VAL A 244 15.85 8.74 -3.43
N PHE A 245 16.18 8.66 -4.73
CA PHE A 245 17.37 9.32 -5.27
C PHE A 245 17.26 10.85 -5.16
N SER A 246 16.10 11.43 -5.50
CA SER A 246 15.84 12.86 -5.31
C SER A 246 15.97 13.27 -3.84
N TRP A 247 15.47 12.43 -2.92
CA TRP A 247 15.62 12.68 -1.49
C TRP A 247 17.09 12.61 -1.05
N PHE A 248 17.84 11.62 -1.50
CA PHE A 248 19.27 11.52 -1.24
C PHE A 248 20.01 12.76 -1.75
N LEU A 249 19.76 13.22 -2.98
CA LEU A 249 20.34 14.45 -3.51
C LEU A 249 19.92 15.68 -2.67
N ALA A 250 18.65 15.78 -2.26
CA ALA A 250 18.15 16.88 -1.46
C ALA A 250 18.80 16.95 -0.05
N THR A 251 19.36 15.85 0.47
CA THR A 251 20.15 15.89 1.71
C THR A 251 21.44 16.70 1.55
N ARG A 252 21.99 16.80 0.35
CA ARG A 252 23.20 17.59 0.03
C ARG A 252 22.90 19.09 -0.14
N TRP A 253 21.66 19.43 -0.54
CA TRP A 253 21.20 20.81 -0.74
C TRP A 253 19.88 21.09 0.01
N PRO A 254 19.88 21.06 1.36
CA PRO A 254 18.64 21.06 2.14
C PRO A 254 17.77 22.33 1.94
N LYS A 255 18.38 23.48 1.64
CA LYS A 255 17.66 24.74 1.36
C LYS A 255 16.98 24.77 -0.01
N LYS A 256 17.43 23.95 -0.96
CA LYS A 256 16.91 23.85 -2.35
C LYS A 256 16.16 22.53 -2.60
N GLY A 257 15.68 21.86 -1.56
CA GLY A 257 15.09 20.52 -1.67
C GLY A 257 14.00 20.41 -2.74
N LEU A 258 13.03 21.34 -2.76
CA LEU A 258 11.98 21.33 -3.79
C LEU A 258 12.54 21.41 -5.21
N VAL A 259 13.53 22.31 -5.44
CA VAL A 259 14.16 22.46 -6.75
C VAL A 259 14.87 21.17 -7.16
N VAL A 260 15.57 20.52 -6.22
CA VAL A 260 16.22 19.22 -6.47
C VAL A 260 15.20 18.18 -6.90
N PHE A 261 14.06 18.06 -6.21
CA PHE A 261 13.00 17.13 -6.59
C PHE A 261 12.43 17.45 -7.96
N VAL A 262 12.07 18.71 -8.24
CA VAL A 262 11.51 19.12 -9.55
C VAL A 262 12.50 18.81 -10.68
N VAL A 263 13.76 19.23 -10.55
CA VAL A 263 14.77 18.99 -11.58
C VAL A 263 15.02 17.49 -11.78
N SER A 264 15.14 16.73 -10.68
CA SER A 264 15.32 15.27 -10.78
C SER A 264 14.15 14.62 -11.50
N TYR A 265 12.91 14.98 -11.17
CA TYR A 265 11.73 14.40 -11.81
C TYR A 265 11.55 14.83 -13.27
N LEU A 266 11.99 16.03 -13.64
CA LEU A 266 12.07 16.43 -15.05
C LEU A 266 13.08 15.56 -15.82
N ILE A 267 14.25 15.31 -15.23
CA ILE A 267 15.26 14.40 -15.82
C ILE A 267 14.70 12.98 -15.96
N TYR A 268 14.04 12.47 -14.92
CA TYR A 268 13.41 11.14 -15.00
C TYR A 268 12.27 11.08 -16.01
N GLY A 269 11.49 12.16 -16.16
CA GLY A 269 10.46 12.26 -17.20
C GLY A 269 11.07 12.20 -18.60
N ILE A 270 12.18 12.90 -18.83
CA ILE A 270 12.92 12.82 -20.10
C ILE A 270 13.44 11.40 -20.32
N LEU A 271 14.09 10.80 -19.31
CA LEU A 271 14.61 9.43 -19.41
C LEU A 271 13.51 8.41 -19.65
N PHE A 272 12.33 8.56 -19.03
CA PHE A 272 11.18 7.68 -19.21
C PHE A 272 10.80 7.53 -20.69
N PHE A 273 10.84 8.63 -21.48
CA PHE A 273 10.50 8.60 -22.90
C PHE A 273 11.71 8.34 -23.83
N THR A 274 12.94 8.58 -23.39
CA THR A 274 14.12 8.56 -24.27
C THR A 274 15.01 7.34 -24.11
N ILE A 275 15.00 6.67 -22.96
CA ILE A 275 15.91 5.55 -22.69
C ILE A 275 15.69 4.37 -23.65
N ARG A 276 14.48 4.21 -24.22
CA ARG A 276 14.17 3.21 -25.26
C ARG A 276 15.00 3.34 -26.53
N TYR A 277 15.49 4.54 -26.84
CA TYR A 277 16.36 4.76 -28.00
C TYR A 277 17.80 4.26 -27.78
N ALA A 278 18.19 4.08 -26.50
CA ALA A 278 19.47 3.44 -26.16
C ALA A 278 19.33 1.92 -26.07
N ASP A 279 18.21 1.42 -25.56
CA ASP A 279 17.92 -0.02 -25.47
C ASP A 279 16.40 -0.24 -25.41
N GLU A 280 15.84 -0.92 -26.41
CA GLU A 280 14.41 -1.21 -26.56
C GLU A 280 13.81 -2.00 -25.37
N ARG A 281 14.64 -2.70 -24.60
CA ARG A 281 14.19 -3.41 -23.39
C ARG A 281 13.67 -2.46 -22.29
N PHE A 282 14.03 -1.18 -22.34
CA PHE A 282 13.62 -0.15 -21.41
C PHE A 282 12.55 0.80 -21.98
N ASP A 283 11.68 0.32 -22.86
CA ASP A 283 10.52 1.10 -23.33
C ASP A 283 9.45 1.18 -22.23
N PHE A 284 9.68 2.06 -21.23
CA PHE A 284 8.75 2.27 -20.14
C PHE A 284 7.37 2.80 -20.58
N PRO A 285 7.26 3.73 -21.55
CA PRO A 285 5.96 4.13 -22.09
C PRO A 285 5.15 2.94 -22.64
N ALA A 286 5.77 2.06 -23.45
CA ALA A 286 5.10 0.88 -23.98
C ALA A 286 4.68 -0.09 -22.87
N VAL A 287 5.46 -0.24 -21.80
CA VAL A 287 5.07 -1.05 -20.63
C VAL A 287 3.83 -0.49 -19.95
N VAL A 288 3.71 0.83 -19.79
CA VAL A 288 2.52 1.46 -19.20
C VAL A 288 1.29 1.28 -20.09
N VAL A 289 1.43 1.46 -21.40
CA VAL A 289 0.38 1.23 -22.41
C VAL A 289 -0.11 -0.21 -22.36
N SER A 290 0.81 -1.17 -22.44
CA SER A 290 0.47 -2.60 -22.35
C SER A 290 -0.24 -2.98 -21.05
N LYS A 291 0.07 -2.30 -19.93
CA LYS A 291 -0.66 -2.49 -18.68
C LYS A 291 -2.08 -1.92 -18.74
N GLN A 292 -2.28 -0.75 -19.38
CA GLN A 292 -3.62 -0.21 -19.60
C GLN A 292 -4.44 -1.15 -20.48
N GLU A 293 -3.89 -1.63 -21.60
CA GLU A 293 -4.54 -2.57 -22.51
C GLU A 293 -4.95 -3.86 -21.77
N ALA A 294 -4.07 -4.42 -20.94
CA ALA A 294 -4.37 -5.58 -20.13
C ALA A 294 -5.53 -5.34 -19.15
N PHE A 295 -5.66 -4.12 -18.59
CA PHE A 295 -6.80 -3.78 -17.75
C PHE A 295 -8.09 -3.56 -18.55
N ILE A 296 -8.02 -2.92 -19.72
CA ILE A 296 -9.18 -2.72 -20.63
C ILE A 296 -9.71 -4.05 -21.14
N ALA A 297 -8.83 -5.04 -21.42
CA ALA A 297 -9.23 -6.37 -21.87
C ALA A 297 -10.00 -7.18 -20.80
N HIS A 298 -9.96 -6.76 -19.53
CA HIS A 298 -10.71 -7.41 -18.46
C HIS A 298 -12.10 -6.79 -18.35
N SER A 299 -13.13 -7.62 -18.22
CA SER A 299 -14.49 -7.17 -17.90
C SER A 299 -14.76 -7.19 -16.40
N GLY A 300 -15.45 -6.18 -15.87
CA GLY A 300 -15.77 -6.12 -14.44
C GLY A 300 -16.89 -5.15 -14.09
N GLY A 301 -17.53 -5.39 -12.93
CA GLY A 301 -18.69 -4.58 -12.49
C GLY A 301 -18.39 -3.13 -12.08
N SER A 302 -17.11 -2.74 -11.92
CA SER A 302 -16.70 -1.38 -11.56
C SER A 302 -15.83 -0.73 -12.63
N GLU A 303 -16.00 -1.16 -13.88
CA GLU A 303 -15.29 -0.63 -15.04
C GLU A 303 -15.72 0.79 -15.35
N VAL A 304 -14.76 1.57 -15.83
CA VAL A 304 -14.89 2.97 -16.24
C VAL A 304 -14.22 3.14 -17.59
N ASP A 305 -14.87 3.86 -18.48
CA ASP A 305 -14.30 4.22 -19.77
C ASP A 305 -13.09 5.12 -19.59
N VAL A 306 -12.00 4.77 -20.25
CA VAL A 306 -10.74 5.51 -20.25
C VAL A 306 -10.28 5.73 -21.68
N ARG A 307 -9.61 6.86 -21.92
CA ARG A 307 -8.99 7.11 -23.21
C ARG A 307 -7.80 6.15 -23.39
N VAL A 308 -7.70 5.60 -24.58
CA VAL A 308 -6.56 4.74 -24.94
C VAL A 308 -5.27 5.55 -24.89
N LEU A 309 -4.26 5.00 -24.23
CA LEU A 309 -2.96 5.61 -24.08
C LEU A 309 -2.04 5.10 -25.20
N GLU A 310 -1.26 6.00 -25.78
CA GLU A 310 -0.20 5.69 -26.74
C GLU A 310 1.18 5.90 -26.10
N PRO A 311 2.25 5.22 -26.55
CA PRO A 311 3.59 5.35 -25.95
C PRO A 311 4.31 6.63 -26.39
N THR A 312 3.58 7.77 -26.42
CA THR A 312 4.07 9.09 -26.84
C THR A 312 3.92 10.11 -25.70
N LEU A 313 4.85 11.06 -25.63
CA LEU A 313 4.79 12.14 -24.64
C LEU A 313 3.47 12.92 -24.74
N GLU A 314 3.01 13.18 -25.96
CA GLU A 314 1.76 13.90 -26.23
C GLU A 314 0.56 13.18 -25.62
N SER A 315 0.41 11.87 -25.86
CA SER A 315 -0.66 11.05 -25.30
C SER A 315 -0.65 11.06 -23.77
N PHE A 316 0.52 10.95 -23.16
CA PHE A 316 0.63 11.01 -21.69
C PHE A 316 0.21 12.38 -21.14
N ILE A 317 0.58 13.50 -21.78
CA ILE A 317 0.19 14.84 -21.35
C ILE A 317 -1.33 15.03 -21.51
N ILE A 318 -1.92 14.67 -22.64
CA ILE A 318 -3.35 14.80 -22.90
C ILE A 318 -4.18 13.95 -21.92
N ASN A 319 -3.70 12.77 -21.56
CA ASN A 319 -4.39 11.87 -20.64
C ASN A 319 -4.09 12.14 -19.14
N ALA A 320 -3.12 13.01 -18.80
CA ALA A 320 -2.74 13.30 -17.42
C ALA A 320 -3.92 13.83 -16.55
N PRO A 321 -4.78 14.74 -17.00
CA PRO A 321 -5.95 15.18 -16.23
C PRO A 321 -6.90 14.02 -15.90
N GLN A 322 -7.16 13.13 -16.87
CA GLN A 322 -7.99 11.95 -16.66
C GLN A 322 -7.31 10.98 -15.66
N ALA A 323 -6.01 10.74 -15.77
CA ALA A 323 -5.27 9.86 -14.87
C ALA A 323 -5.34 10.34 -13.41
N ILE A 324 -5.15 11.65 -13.17
CA ILE A 324 -5.29 12.24 -11.83
C ILE A 324 -6.72 12.15 -11.33
N SER A 325 -7.70 12.46 -12.18
CA SER A 325 -9.12 12.37 -11.84
C SER A 325 -9.50 10.94 -11.41
N LEU A 326 -9.11 9.94 -12.19
CA LEU A 326 -9.38 8.54 -11.90
C LEU A 326 -8.78 8.10 -10.56
N SER A 327 -7.50 8.37 -10.35
CA SER A 327 -6.79 7.86 -9.18
C SER A 327 -7.10 8.63 -7.90
N SER A 328 -7.41 9.95 -7.98
CA SER A 328 -7.52 10.82 -6.81
C SER A 328 -8.94 11.25 -6.46
N LEU A 329 -9.85 11.35 -7.45
CA LEU A 329 -11.18 11.92 -7.24
C LEU A 329 -12.32 10.89 -7.28
N ARG A 330 -12.14 9.75 -7.97
CA ARG A 330 -13.17 8.71 -8.04
C ARG A 330 -13.15 7.80 -6.78
N PRO A 331 -14.29 7.18 -6.41
CA PRO A 331 -15.57 7.17 -7.11
C PRO A 331 -16.35 8.47 -6.95
N TYR A 332 -16.99 8.91 -8.04
CA TYR A 332 -18.00 9.98 -8.01
C TYR A 332 -19.33 9.42 -7.48
N PRO A 333 -20.31 10.28 -7.10
CA PRO A 333 -21.65 9.82 -6.74
C PRO A 333 -22.31 8.97 -7.82
N SER A 334 -22.02 9.23 -9.11
CA SER A 334 -22.50 8.46 -10.27
C SER A 334 -21.89 7.05 -10.37
N ASP A 335 -20.74 6.82 -9.74
CA ASP A 335 -20.05 5.52 -9.75
C ASP A 335 -20.53 4.57 -8.63
N VAL A 336 -21.42 5.07 -7.77
CA VAL A 336 -21.91 4.29 -6.62
C VAL A 336 -22.91 3.23 -7.08
N ARG A 337 -22.52 1.97 -7.00
CA ARG A 337 -23.36 0.81 -7.37
C ARG A 337 -23.69 -0.12 -6.20
N HIS A 338 -22.94 -0.01 -5.09
CA HIS A 338 -23.09 -0.85 -3.91
C HIS A 338 -22.47 -0.15 -2.67
N ILE A 339 -22.73 -0.69 -1.48
CA ILE A 339 -22.34 -0.07 -0.19
C ILE A 339 -20.82 0.21 -0.07
N LEU A 340 -19.96 -0.64 -0.64
CA LEU A 340 -18.52 -0.42 -0.57
C LEU A 340 -18.07 0.72 -1.49
N SER A 341 -18.70 0.89 -2.67
CA SER A 341 -18.43 2.05 -3.53
C SER A 341 -18.95 3.34 -2.91
N LEU A 342 -20.08 3.29 -2.18
CA LEU A 342 -20.58 4.42 -1.39
C LEU A 342 -19.58 4.80 -0.29
N ALA A 343 -19.08 3.85 0.48
CA ALA A 343 -18.09 4.09 1.52
C ALA A 343 -16.81 4.73 0.95
N ALA A 344 -16.34 4.27 -0.21
CA ALA A 344 -15.19 4.84 -0.89
C ALA A 344 -15.46 6.27 -1.42
N ALA A 345 -16.68 6.55 -1.91
CA ALA A 345 -17.07 7.89 -2.36
C ALA A 345 -17.14 8.89 -1.19
N VAL A 346 -17.72 8.47 -0.05
CA VAL A 346 -17.75 9.27 1.18
C VAL A 346 -16.34 9.55 1.68
N GLU A 347 -15.45 8.54 1.70
CA GLU A 347 -14.06 8.71 2.10
C GLU A 347 -13.36 9.76 1.22
N ILE A 348 -13.46 9.66 -0.11
CA ILE A 348 -12.85 10.63 -1.02
C ILE A 348 -13.42 12.04 -0.82
N PHE A 349 -14.72 12.18 -0.66
CA PHE A 349 -15.33 13.46 -0.37
C PHE A 349 -14.76 14.09 0.92
N MET A 350 -14.63 13.31 1.99
CA MET A 350 -14.04 13.78 3.24
C MET A 350 -12.55 14.13 3.08
N LEU A 351 -11.80 13.37 2.30
CA LEU A 351 -10.39 13.67 2.03
C LEU A 351 -10.22 14.94 1.19
N LEU A 352 -11.10 15.18 0.22
CA LEU A 352 -11.11 16.42 -0.57
C LEU A 352 -11.48 17.63 0.30
N LEU A 353 -12.46 17.48 1.20
CA LEU A 353 -12.80 18.53 2.16
C LEU A 353 -11.60 18.84 3.07
N LEU A 354 -10.93 17.83 3.60
CA LEU A 354 -9.70 18.00 4.39
C LEU A 354 -8.59 18.66 3.58
N PHE A 355 -8.46 18.34 2.29
CA PHE A 355 -7.49 18.98 1.41
C PHE A 355 -7.79 20.47 1.20
N VAL A 356 -9.05 20.85 1.00
CA VAL A 356 -9.45 22.27 0.92
C VAL A 356 -9.14 22.99 2.25
N ILE A 357 -9.47 22.38 3.39
CA ILE A 357 -9.14 22.94 4.71
C ILE A 357 -7.62 23.10 4.86
N PHE A 358 -6.82 22.12 4.42
CA PHE A 358 -5.37 22.21 4.42
C PHE A 358 -4.88 23.39 3.58
N LEU A 359 -5.38 23.59 2.36
CA LEU A 359 -4.99 24.73 1.51
C LEU A 359 -5.28 26.08 2.18
N LEU A 360 -6.41 26.18 2.90
CA LEU A 360 -6.85 27.42 3.55
C LEU A 360 -6.16 27.70 4.90
N THR A 361 -5.58 26.68 5.55
CA THR A 361 -5.12 26.80 6.94
C THR A 361 -3.71 26.24 7.19
N ASN A 362 -2.97 25.88 6.15
CA ASN A 362 -1.65 25.27 6.26
C ASN A 362 -0.68 26.11 7.11
N THR A 363 -0.02 25.46 8.07
CA THR A 363 0.99 26.08 8.97
C THR A 363 2.43 25.75 8.61
N GLY A 364 2.67 24.82 7.69
CA GLY A 364 4.00 24.44 7.22
C GLY A 364 4.94 23.82 8.26
N GLY A 365 4.47 23.38 9.42
CA GLY A 365 5.27 23.00 10.59
C GLY A 365 5.98 21.65 10.57
N ALA A 366 6.54 21.19 9.44
CA ALA A 366 7.26 19.92 9.37
C ALA A 366 8.76 20.07 9.71
N ASN A 367 9.29 19.19 10.58
CA ASN A 367 10.71 19.15 10.92
C ASN A 367 11.64 18.66 9.79
N SER A 368 11.08 18.09 8.72
CA SER A 368 11.85 17.56 7.58
C SER A 368 11.11 17.81 6.26
N LYS A 369 11.32 18.98 5.66
CA LYS A 369 10.68 19.36 4.39
C LYS A 369 11.06 18.40 3.25
N ASN A 370 12.32 17.99 3.15
CA ASN A 370 12.79 17.08 2.11
C ASN A 370 12.12 15.69 2.18
N PHE A 371 11.81 15.22 3.38
CA PHE A 371 11.03 14.00 3.56
C PHE A 371 9.57 14.18 3.09
N ILE A 372 8.97 15.34 3.33
CA ILE A 372 7.62 15.61 2.82
C ILE A 372 7.60 15.66 1.29
N TYR A 373 8.62 16.27 0.67
CA TYR A 373 8.76 16.22 -0.79
C TYR A 373 8.87 14.77 -1.30
N PHE A 374 9.68 13.93 -0.65
CA PHE A 374 9.72 12.49 -0.95
C PHE A 374 8.32 11.86 -0.89
N CYS A 375 7.57 12.08 0.20
CA CYS A 375 6.22 11.54 0.36
C CYS A 375 5.29 11.98 -0.78
N VAL A 376 5.29 13.27 -1.10
CA VAL A 376 4.42 13.85 -2.15
C VAL A 376 4.80 13.31 -3.53
N PHE A 377 6.07 13.39 -3.91
CA PHE A 377 6.51 12.96 -5.24
C PHE A 377 6.34 11.45 -5.45
N PHE A 378 6.65 10.61 -4.45
CA PHE A 378 6.39 9.17 -4.53
C PHE A 378 4.89 8.86 -4.66
N ALA A 379 4.07 9.48 -3.83
CA ALA A 379 2.62 9.23 -3.87
C ALA A 379 1.99 9.70 -5.19
N PHE A 380 2.38 10.85 -5.73
CA PHE A 380 1.92 11.29 -7.04
C PHE A 380 2.40 10.37 -8.18
N SER A 381 3.65 9.88 -8.13
CA SER A 381 4.12 8.87 -9.10
C SER A 381 3.23 7.63 -9.08
N LEU A 382 2.86 7.15 -7.89
CA LEU A 382 1.96 6.00 -7.74
C LEU A 382 0.55 6.33 -8.26
N LEU A 383 -0.02 7.49 -7.91
CA LEU A 383 -1.35 7.91 -8.36
C LEU A 383 -1.40 8.07 -9.89
N PHE A 384 -0.39 8.67 -10.51
CA PHE A 384 -0.31 8.77 -11.97
C PHE A 384 -0.26 7.38 -12.62
N THR A 385 0.59 6.48 -12.11
CA THR A 385 0.68 5.12 -12.64
C THR A 385 -0.66 4.38 -12.54
N ILE A 386 -1.36 4.50 -11.41
CA ILE A 386 -2.69 3.91 -11.24
C ILE A 386 -3.68 4.52 -12.25
N GLY A 387 -3.70 5.84 -12.38
CA GLY A 387 -4.65 6.54 -13.26
C GLY A 387 -4.42 6.31 -14.75
N TYR A 388 -3.16 6.09 -15.17
CA TYR A 388 -2.86 5.74 -16.56
C TYR A 388 -3.20 4.28 -16.89
N THR A 389 -3.11 3.36 -15.91
CA THR A 389 -3.17 1.93 -16.20
C THR A 389 -4.46 1.25 -15.80
N VAL A 390 -5.17 1.73 -14.77
CA VAL A 390 -6.27 1.00 -14.14
C VAL A 390 -7.62 1.67 -14.44
N ASN A 391 -8.53 0.90 -15.03
CA ASN A 391 -9.90 1.35 -15.35
C ASN A 391 -10.99 0.78 -14.43
N PHE A 392 -10.64 0.06 -13.36
CA PHE A 392 -11.60 -0.49 -12.39
C PHE A 392 -11.56 0.29 -11.07
N ILE A 393 -12.69 0.87 -10.66
CA ILE A 393 -12.80 1.69 -9.44
C ILE A 393 -12.34 0.89 -8.20
N GLY A 394 -12.75 -0.37 -8.06
CA GLY A 394 -12.34 -1.21 -6.94
C GLY A 394 -10.81 -1.39 -6.86
N ALA A 395 -10.16 -1.61 -8.00
CA ALA A 395 -8.71 -1.71 -8.08
C ALA A 395 -8.01 -0.36 -7.83
N ILE A 396 -8.58 0.76 -8.32
CA ILE A 396 -8.07 2.10 -8.04
C ILE A 396 -8.08 2.39 -6.54
N VAL A 397 -9.22 2.18 -5.86
CA VAL A 397 -9.36 2.38 -4.40
C VAL A 397 -8.35 1.53 -3.63
N ARG A 398 -8.16 0.28 -4.04
CA ARG A 398 -7.20 -0.64 -3.46
C ARG A 398 -5.75 -0.14 -3.61
N TYR A 399 -5.34 0.19 -4.82
CA TYR A 399 -3.94 0.54 -5.09
C TYR A 399 -3.56 1.91 -4.51
N ARG A 400 -4.44 2.91 -4.60
CA ARG A 400 -4.17 4.24 -4.02
C ARG A 400 -4.10 4.22 -2.50
N SER A 401 -4.70 3.22 -1.83
CA SER A 401 -4.61 3.10 -0.38
C SER A 401 -3.16 3.04 0.12
N LEU A 402 -2.22 2.53 -0.70
CA LEU A 402 -0.78 2.53 -0.40
C LEU A 402 -0.15 3.93 -0.46
N ALA A 403 -0.71 4.86 -1.27
CA ALA A 403 -0.24 6.24 -1.36
C ALA A 403 -0.76 7.12 -0.20
N PHE A 404 -1.92 6.78 0.35
CA PHE A 404 -2.62 7.60 1.35
C PHE A 404 -1.79 7.96 2.58
N PRO A 405 -1.07 7.05 3.25
CA PRO A 405 -0.24 7.43 4.39
C PRO A 405 0.83 8.49 4.06
N PHE A 406 1.34 8.50 2.83
CA PHE A 406 2.33 9.47 2.40
C PHE A 406 1.73 10.87 2.15
N LEU A 407 0.44 10.98 1.82
CA LEU A 407 -0.24 12.25 1.55
C LEU A 407 -1.07 12.73 2.74
N ILE A 408 -1.88 11.83 3.33
CA ILE A 408 -2.89 12.20 4.33
C ILE A 408 -2.22 12.58 5.65
N ILE A 409 -1.17 11.86 6.08
CA ILE A 409 -0.52 12.18 7.35
C ILE A 409 0.09 13.59 7.32
N PRO A 410 0.94 13.96 6.32
CA PRO A 410 1.43 15.33 6.21
C PRO A 410 0.32 16.37 6.10
N MET A 411 -0.72 16.10 5.33
CA MET A 411 -1.85 17.01 5.14
C MET A 411 -2.55 17.31 6.47
N ILE A 412 -3.01 16.29 7.19
CA ILE A 412 -3.73 16.44 8.47
C ILE A 412 -2.86 17.08 9.55
N CYS A 413 -1.57 16.76 9.59
CA CYS A 413 -0.63 17.33 10.56
C CYS A 413 -0.32 18.82 10.33
N GLN A 414 -0.44 19.31 9.10
CA GLN A 414 -0.18 20.71 8.77
C GLN A 414 -1.43 21.60 8.82
N ILE A 415 -2.63 21.05 9.00
CA ILE A 415 -3.85 21.84 9.26
C ILE A 415 -3.74 22.58 10.59
N ASN A 416 -4.11 23.88 10.58
CA ASN A 416 -4.24 24.69 11.79
C ASN A 416 -5.60 24.42 12.46
N TRP A 417 -5.68 23.34 13.22
CA TRP A 417 -6.91 22.95 13.93
C TRP A 417 -7.40 23.99 14.93
N THR A 418 -6.49 24.71 15.60
CA THR A 418 -6.87 25.76 16.57
C THR A 418 -7.58 26.92 15.91
N LYS A 419 -7.08 27.39 14.76
CA LYS A 419 -7.72 28.44 13.96
C LYS A 419 -9.07 27.98 13.40
N LEU A 420 -9.20 26.72 13.00
CA LEU A 420 -10.45 26.17 12.52
C LEU A 420 -11.50 26.13 13.62
N LEU A 421 -11.15 25.56 14.78
CA LEU A 421 -12.05 25.45 15.93
C LEU A 421 -12.47 26.82 16.48
N SER A 422 -11.56 27.79 16.56
CA SER A 422 -11.92 29.15 17.02
C SER A 422 -12.92 29.83 16.08
N ARG A 423 -12.86 29.61 14.78
CA ARG A 423 -13.86 30.15 13.83
C ARG A 423 -15.24 29.52 13.97
N LEU A 424 -15.31 28.21 14.28
CA LEU A 424 -16.58 27.52 14.52
C LEU A 424 -17.24 27.97 15.81
N THR A 425 -16.48 28.16 16.89
CA THR A 425 -17.03 28.63 18.20
C THR A 425 -17.46 30.10 18.18
N ILE A 426 -16.94 30.94 17.30
CA ILE A 426 -17.40 32.34 17.11
C ILE A 426 -18.72 32.35 16.33
N SER A 427 -18.94 31.40 15.40
CA SER A 427 -20.18 31.31 14.62
C SER A 427 -21.39 30.85 15.47
N GLU A 428 -21.17 30.09 16.54
CA GLU A 428 -22.25 29.67 17.46
C GLU A 428 -22.69 30.77 18.45
N LYS A 429 -21.93 31.88 18.55
CA LYS A 429 -22.24 33.00 19.43
C LYS A 429 -22.90 34.21 18.72
N LYS A 430 -23.22 34.09 17.44
CA LYS A 430 -24.02 35.03 16.67
C LYS A 430 -25.35 34.39 16.29
#